data_dcd449fae1faeabdbad1236332d732ee
#
_entry.id   dcd449fae1faeabdbad1236332d732ee
#
_cell.length_a   1.000
_cell.length_b   1.000
_cell.length_c   1.000
_cell.angle_alpha   90.00
_cell.angle_beta   90.00
_cell.angle_gamma   90.00
#
_symmetry.space_group_name_H-M   'P 1'
#
loop_
_entity.id
_entity.type
_entity.pdbx_description
1 polymer ?
#
loop_
_entity_poly.entity_id
_entity_poly.type
_entity_poly.pdbx_seq_one_letter_code
_entity_poly.pdbx_strand_id
1 'polypeptide(L)'
;MGYCCNNSFPASSHVLLTDLSQRWKCPKLQNLDALEPHMSRRTLEMHWGEHHRGYVEGLNKQLEKDDVLYGHTLDELVKVTYNNGNPLPEFNNAAQVWNHDFFWESMQPGGGDMPRLGLLEQIEKDFGSFTNFKEKFLEAALTLFGSGWVWLVLKRNERCLAVVKTSNAINPIVWDDIPIISLDVWEHAYYLDYKNDKGKYANVFMNHLVSWNAAAARMARAEAFVNLGEPKIPIA
;
A
#
# COMPACT_ATOMS: atom_id res chain seq x y z
N MET A 1 60.12 -9.28 -20.64
CA MET A 1 59.11 -9.85 -19.71
C MET A 1 58.06 -8.77 -19.52
N GLY A 2 57.03 -8.81 -20.29
CA GLY A 2 55.92 -7.84 -20.25
C GLY A 2 54.62 -8.60 -20.14
N TYR A 3 53.89 -8.42 -19.07
CA TYR A 3 52.56 -8.98 -18.91
C TYR A 3 51.52 -7.92 -19.32
N CYS A 4 50.85 -8.20 -20.45
CA CYS A 4 49.65 -7.49 -20.86
C CYS A 4 48.46 -8.05 -20.07
N CYS A 5 47.84 -7.25 -19.20
CA CYS A 5 46.53 -7.55 -18.63
C CYS A 5 45.47 -7.05 -19.59
N ASN A 6 44.82 -7.98 -20.27
CA ASN A 6 43.55 -7.72 -20.99
C ASN A 6 42.41 -7.69 -19.98
N ASN A 7 41.91 -6.50 -19.64
CA ASN A 7 40.61 -6.32 -19.01
C ASN A 7 39.55 -6.16 -20.09
N SER A 8 38.96 -7.28 -20.48
CA SER A 8 37.70 -7.28 -21.23
C SER A 8 36.54 -7.21 -20.26
N PHE A 9 35.85 -6.06 -20.25
CA PHE A 9 34.54 -5.92 -19.61
C PHE A 9 33.55 -6.86 -20.30
N PRO A 10 32.76 -7.63 -19.57
CA PRO A 10 31.69 -8.40 -20.18
C PRO A 10 30.63 -7.45 -20.76
N ALA A 11 30.31 -7.65 -22.02
CA ALA A 11 29.24 -6.98 -22.72
C ALA A 11 27.92 -7.08 -21.93
N SER A 12 27.23 -5.96 -21.80
CA SER A 12 25.87 -5.89 -21.28
C SER A 12 25.01 -6.97 -21.94
N SER A 13 24.62 -7.94 -21.14
CA SER A 13 23.58 -8.88 -21.53
C SER A 13 22.28 -8.08 -21.72
N HIS A 14 21.91 -7.85 -22.98
CA HIS A 14 20.55 -7.48 -23.33
C HIS A 14 19.62 -8.55 -22.77
N VAL A 15 18.97 -8.26 -21.65
CA VAL A 15 17.82 -9.03 -21.21
C VAL A 15 16.77 -8.80 -22.28
N LEU A 16 16.60 -9.79 -23.15
CA LEU A 16 15.50 -9.84 -24.09
C LEU A 16 14.21 -9.76 -23.28
N LEU A 17 13.45 -8.72 -23.53
CA LEU A 17 12.08 -8.52 -23.03
C LEU A 17 11.18 -9.60 -23.63
N THR A 18 11.19 -10.78 -23.03
CA THR A 18 10.46 -11.96 -23.53
C THR A 18 9.23 -12.29 -22.69
N ASP A 19 8.60 -11.35 -22.05
CA ASP A 19 7.19 -11.48 -21.65
C ASP A 19 6.61 -10.11 -21.26
N LEU A 20 6.18 -9.34 -22.23
CA LEU A 20 5.46 -8.08 -22.03
C LEU A 20 4.06 -8.29 -21.41
N SER A 21 3.59 -9.54 -21.33
CA SER A 21 2.23 -9.86 -20.90
C SER A 21 2.00 -9.80 -19.37
N GLN A 22 3.06 -9.64 -18.55
CA GLN A 22 2.94 -9.61 -17.10
C GLN A 22 3.88 -8.59 -16.44
N ARG A 23 3.62 -7.32 -16.68
CA ARG A 23 4.43 -6.25 -16.05
C ARG A 23 4.31 -6.24 -14.53
N TRP A 24 3.11 -6.37 -14.01
CA TRP A 24 2.84 -6.40 -12.57
C TRP A 24 2.61 -7.85 -12.12
N LYS A 25 3.17 -8.20 -10.97
CA LYS A 25 3.00 -9.53 -10.37
C LYS A 25 2.47 -9.36 -8.96
N CYS A 26 1.49 -10.18 -8.62
CA CYS A 26 1.03 -10.27 -7.24
C CYS A 26 2.20 -10.70 -6.33
N PRO A 27 2.48 -10.01 -5.22
CA PRO A 27 3.56 -10.39 -4.32
C PRO A 27 3.30 -11.80 -3.78
N LYS A 28 4.37 -12.59 -3.60
CA LYS A 28 4.24 -13.94 -3.02
C LYS A 28 3.95 -13.81 -1.53
N LEU A 29 2.78 -14.22 -1.09
CA LEU A 29 2.52 -14.53 0.31
C LEU A 29 3.17 -15.89 0.62
N GLN A 30 4.13 -15.90 1.53
CA GLN A 30 4.92 -17.10 1.82
C GLN A 30 4.10 -18.19 2.54
N ASN A 31 3.12 -17.78 3.36
CA ASN A 31 2.25 -18.68 4.11
C ASN A 31 0.87 -18.06 4.29
N LEU A 32 -0.15 -18.71 3.73
CA LEU A 32 -1.54 -18.27 3.83
C LEU A 32 -2.15 -18.45 5.22
N ASP A 33 -1.52 -19.26 6.09
CA ASP A 33 -1.98 -19.49 7.47
C ASP A 33 -1.30 -18.52 8.46
N ALA A 34 -0.38 -17.66 7.99
CA ALA A 34 0.47 -16.86 8.87
C ALA A 34 -0.28 -15.84 9.74
N LEU A 35 -1.48 -15.44 9.35
CA LEU A 35 -2.32 -14.47 10.06
C LEU A 35 -3.42 -15.13 10.92
N GLU A 36 -3.49 -16.48 10.94
CA GLU A 36 -4.42 -17.17 11.82
C GLU A 36 -4.06 -16.98 13.31
N PRO A 37 -5.05 -16.96 14.19
CA PRO A 37 -6.49 -17.14 13.97
C PRO A 37 -7.25 -15.86 13.58
N HIS A 38 -6.55 -14.77 13.28
CA HIS A 38 -7.11 -13.43 13.11
C HIS A 38 -7.60 -13.15 11.68
N MET A 39 -7.03 -13.82 10.71
CA MET A 39 -7.48 -13.84 9.33
C MET A 39 -7.25 -15.25 8.80
N SER A 40 -8.34 -15.93 8.40
CA SER A 40 -8.25 -17.33 8.00
C SER A 40 -7.54 -17.50 6.66
N ARG A 41 -6.93 -18.68 6.48
CA ARG A 41 -6.39 -19.10 5.19
C ARG A 41 -7.40 -18.91 4.06
N ARG A 42 -8.67 -19.25 4.29
CA ARG A 42 -9.73 -19.10 3.29
C ARG A 42 -9.97 -17.65 2.88
N THR A 43 -9.92 -16.73 3.83
CA THR A 43 -9.99 -15.29 3.54
C THR A 43 -8.79 -14.85 2.69
N LEU A 44 -7.57 -15.28 3.01
CA LEU A 44 -6.38 -14.95 2.23
C LEU A 44 -6.42 -15.57 0.83
N GLU A 45 -6.87 -16.81 0.68
CA GLU A 45 -7.04 -17.46 -0.63
C GLU A 45 -7.97 -16.65 -1.55
N MET A 46 -9.07 -16.12 -1.02
CA MET A 46 -10.01 -15.29 -1.78
C MET A 46 -9.48 -13.87 -1.99
N HIS A 47 -9.01 -13.23 -0.92
CA HIS A 47 -8.64 -11.82 -0.96
C HIS A 47 -7.35 -11.58 -1.78
N TRP A 48 -6.31 -12.37 -1.51
CA TRP A 48 -5.06 -12.31 -2.27
C TRP A 48 -5.15 -13.08 -3.60
N GLY A 49 -5.70 -14.31 -3.55
CA GLY A 49 -5.66 -15.23 -4.67
C GLY A 49 -6.65 -14.93 -5.77
N GLU A 50 -7.80 -14.30 -5.46
CA GLU A 50 -8.84 -13.95 -6.44
C GLU A 50 -8.93 -12.43 -6.64
N HIS A 51 -9.18 -11.64 -5.58
CA HIS A 51 -9.36 -10.20 -5.72
C HIS A 51 -8.10 -9.49 -6.15
N HIS A 52 -7.01 -9.58 -5.37
CA HIS A 52 -5.77 -8.89 -5.70
C HIS A 52 -5.19 -9.35 -7.03
N ARG A 53 -5.12 -10.67 -7.26
CA ARG A 53 -4.65 -11.22 -8.53
C ARG A 53 -5.52 -10.77 -9.71
N GLY A 54 -6.84 -10.71 -9.54
CA GLY A 54 -7.76 -10.22 -10.56
C GLY A 54 -7.49 -8.77 -10.96
N TYR A 55 -7.16 -7.89 -9.99
CA TYR A 55 -6.76 -6.52 -10.29
C TYR A 55 -5.43 -6.45 -11.04
N VAL A 56 -4.45 -7.28 -10.68
CA VAL A 56 -3.16 -7.36 -11.38
C VAL A 56 -3.35 -7.82 -12.83
N GLU A 57 -4.11 -8.90 -13.04
CA GLU A 57 -4.41 -9.42 -14.38
C GLU A 57 -5.19 -8.40 -15.23
N GLY A 58 -6.19 -7.75 -14.61
CA GLY A 58 -6.98 -6.70 -15.26
C GLY A 58 -6.13 -5.50 -15.69
N LEU A 59 -5.24 -5.03 -14.80
CA LEU A 59 -4.32 -3.94 -15.11
C LEU A 59 -3.37 -4.31 -16.25
N ASN A 60 -2.71 -5.47 -16.17
CA ASN A 60 -1.81 -5.93 -17.23
C ASN A 60 -2.51 -5.97 -18.59
N LYS A 61 -3.74 -6.52 -18.65
CA LYS A 61 -4.54 -6.57 -19.88
C LYS A 61 -4.90 -5.20 -20.43
N GLN A 62 -5.16 -4.22 -19.55
CA GLN A 62 -5.43 -2.85 -19.98
C GLN A 62 -4.19 -2.19 -20.57
N LEU A 63 -3.03 -2.36 -19.90
CA LEU A 63 -1.76 -1.76 -20.33
C LEU A 63 -1.16 -2.38 -21.60
N GLU A 64 -1.52 -3.60 -21.99
CA GLU A 64 -1.12 -4.21 -23.28
C GLU A 64 -1.52 -3.34 -24.49
N LYS A 65 -2.47 -2.46 -24.32
CA LYS A 65 -3.05 -1.64 -25.40
C LYS A 65 -2.68 -0.16 -25.29
N ASP A 66 -1.88 0.22 -24.28
CA ASP A 66 -1.54 1.61 -24.02
C ASP A 66 -0.05 1.78 -23.73
N ASP A 67 0.71 2.11 -24.78
CA ASP A 67 2.15 2.31 -24.69
C ASP A 67 2.54 3.49 -23.80
N VAL A 68 1.66 4.50 -23.68
CA VAL A 68 1.93 5.70 -22.88
C VAL A 68 1.87 5.35 -21.40
N LEU A 69 0.80 4.70 -20.97
CA LEU A 69 0.63 4.28 -19.58
C LEU A 69 1.62 3.18 -19.18
N TYR A 70 2.05 2.37 -20.11
CA TYR A 70 2.98 1.27 -19.87
C TYR A 70 4.34 1.76 -19.31
N GLY A 71 4.78 3.00 -19.60
CA GLY A 71 6.04 3.58 -19.14
C GLY A 71 6.07 3.95 -17.65
N HIS A 72 4.92 4.14 -17.00
CA HIS A 72 4.81 4.64 -15.62
C HIS A 72 5.12 3.60 -14.55
N THR A 73 5.65 4.04 -13.40
CA THR A 73 5.63 3.25 -12.15
C THR A 73 4.19 3.10 -11.65
N LEU A 74 3.95 2.19 -10.70
CA LEU A 74 2.60 2.00 -10.17
C LEU A 74 2.06 3.26 -9.46
N ASP A 75 2.91 3.97 -8.71
CA ASP A 75 2.54 5.24 -8.06
C ASP A 75 2.15 6.31 -9.08
N GLU A 76 2.95 6.48 -10.13
CA GLU A 76 2.65 7.41 -11.23
C GLU A 76 1.37 7.00 -11.96
N LEU A 77 1.21 5.70 -12.23
CA LEU A 77 0.04 5.17 -12.92
C LEU A 77 -1.25 5.48 -12.15
N VAL A 78 -1.26 5.28 -10.82
CA VAL A 78 -2.40 5.63 -9.97
C VAL A 78 -2.71 7.13 -10.07
N LYS A 79 -1.70 8.00 -9.99
CA LYS A 79 -1.90 9.47 -10.07
C LYS A 79 -2.40 9.91 -11.43
N VAL A 80 -1.77 9.43 -12.50
CA VAL A 80 -2.13 9.79 -13.88
C VAL A 80 -3.55 9.31 -14.20
N THR A 81 -3.87 8.08 -13.85
CA THR A 81 -5.18 7.50 -14.16
C THR A 81 -6.30 8.02 -13.25
N TYR A 82 -5.98 8.56 -12.05
CA TYR A 82 -6.94 9.29 -11.23
C TYR A 82 -7.43 10.58 -11.92
N ASN A 83 -6.59 11.18 -12.75
CA ASN A 83 -6.94 12.29 -13.64
C ASN A 83 -7.74 13.40 -12.94
N ASN A 84 -7.22 13.88 -11.80
CA ASN A 84 -7.84 14.97 -11.02
C ASN A 84 -9.31 14.72 -10.63
N GLY A 85 -9.67 13.48 -10.36
CA GLY A 85 -11.04 13.10 -9.96
C GLY A 85 -11.98 12.75 -11.11
N ASN A 86 -11.46 12.68 -12.34
CA ASN A 86 -12.16 12.12 -13.51
C ASN A 86 -11.42 10.87 -14.00
N PRO A 87 -11.53 9.74 -13.29
CA PRO A 87 -10.65 8.61 -13.46
C PRO A 87 -10.77 7.95 -14.84
N LEU A 88 -9.61 7.57 -15.38
CA LEU A 88 -9.49 6.75 -16.58
C LEU A 88 -9.91 5.29 -16.28
N PRO A 89 -10.22 4.48 -17.30
CA PRO A 89 -10.64 3.09 -17.12
C PRO A 89 -9.64 2.22 -16.33
N GLU A 90 -8.34 2.53 -16.41
CA GLU A 90 -7.24 1.81 -15.75
C GLU A 90 -7.15 2.10 -14.25
N PHE A 91 -7.71 3.23 -13.80
CA PHE A 91 -7.56 3.71 -12.42
C PHE A 91 -7.96 2.67 -11.37
N ASN A 92 -9.12 2.04 -11.56
CA ASN A 92 -9.60 1.08 -10.56
C ASN A 92 -8.60 -0.05 -10.34
N ASN A 93 -8.11 -0.67 -11.41
CA ASN A 93 -7.15 -1.77 -11.30
C ASN A 93 -5.80 -1.30 -10.78
N ALA A 94 -5.27 -0.18 -11.29
CA ALA A 94 -4.00 0.38 -10.85
C ALA A 94 -4.02 0.72 -9.34
N ALA A 95 -5.07 1.43 -8.89
CA ALA A 95 -5.21 1.80 -7.50
C ALA A 95 -5.45 0.59 -6.59
N GLN A 96 -6.23 -0.40 -7.01
CA GLN A 96 -6.46 -1.62 -6.21
C GLN A 96 -5.21 -2.50 -6.14
N VAL A 97 -4.40 -2.61 -7.19
CA VAL A 97 -3.09 -3.29 -7.10
C VAL A 97 -2.24 -2.60 -6.04
N TRP A 98 -2.11 -1.27 -6.11
CA TRP A 98 -1.34 -0.48 -5.15
C TRP A 98 -1.85 -0.65 -3.71
N ASN A 99 -3.17 -0.53 -3.52
CA ASN A 99 -3.81 -0.62 -2.21
C ASN A 99 -3.58 -1.98 -1.55
N HIS A 100 -3.69 -3.06 -2.33
CA HIS A 100 -3.51 -4.42 -1.80
C HIS A 100 -2.03 -4.73 -1.52
N ASP A 101 -1.09 -4.31 -2.38
CA ASP A 101 0.35 -4.43 -2.10
C ASP A 101 0.68 -3.75 -0.76
N PHE A 102 0.21 -2.51 -0.59
CA PHE A 102 0.43 -1.75 0.62
C PHE A 102 -0.25 -2.36 1.86
N PHE A 103 -1.44 -2.95 1.68
CA PHE A 103 -2.20 -3.59 2.75
C PHE A 103 -1.51 -4.85 3.28
N TRP A 104 -1.01 -5.72 2.41
CA TRP A 104 -0.28 -6.92 2.84
C TRP A 104 0.94 -6.57 3.68
N GLU A 105 1.68 -5.54 3.29
CA GLU A 105 2.82 -5.03 4.07
C GLU A 105 2.40 -4.28 5.35
N SER A 106 1.15 -3.88 5.48
CA SER A 106 0.63 -3.22 6.70
C SER A 106 0.29 -4.22 7.80
N MET A 107 0.42 -5.52 7.53
CA MET A 107 0.16 -6.60 8.48
C MET A 107 1.40 -7.48 8.69
N GLN A 108 1.45 -8.11 9.87
CA GLN A 108 2.44 -9.16 10.16
C GLN A 108 1.89 -10.18 11.14
N PRO A 109 2.35 -11.43 11.10
CA PRO A 109 2.09 -12.40 12.15
C PRO A 109 2.53 -11.89 13.51
N GLY A 110 1.67 -11.97 14.53
CA GLY A 110 1.96 -11.44 15.86
C GLY A 110 2.11 -9.90 15.88
N GLY A 111 1.47 -9.21 14.96
CA GLY A 111 1.38 -7.76 14.94
C GLY A 111 0.47 -7.20 16.03
N GLY A 112 0.08 -5.93 15.89
CA GLY A 112 -0.71 -5.25 16.90
C GLY A 112 0.15 -4.59 17.97
N ASP A 113 -0.37 -4.55 19.19
CA ASP A 113 0.20 -3.79 20.31
C ASP A 113 0.29 -2.27 20.02
N MET A 114 1.43 -1.69 20.24
CA MET A 114 1.67 -0.26 20.15
C MET A 114 2.98 0.02 19.41
N PRO A 115 3.05 1.06 18.57
CA PRO A 115 4.30 1.46 17.95
C PRO A 115 5.33 1.89 19.00
N ARG A 116 6.59 1.95 18.60
CA ARG A 116 7.69 2.36 19.48
C ARG A 116 8.38 3.59 18.89
N LEU A 117 9.13 4.30 19.77
CA LEU A 117 9.99 5.42 19.39
C LEU A 117 9.24 6.52 18.60
N GLY A 118 9.88 7.12 17.61
CA GLY A 118 9.42 8.31 16.91
C GLY A 118 8.01 8.24 16.33
N LEU A 119 7.55 7.05 15.88
CA LEU A 119 6.16 6.92 15.40
C LEU A 119 5.14 7.08 16.55
N LEU A 120 5.43 6.54 17.73
CA LEU A 120 4.56 6.73 18.90
C LEU A 120 4.52 8.19 19.31
N GLU A 121 5.69 8.83 19.41
CA GLU A 121 5.80 10.26 19.75
C GLU A 121 5.01 11.15 18.78
N GLN A 122 5.10 10.84 17.48
CA GLN A 122 4.34 11.59 16.46
C GLN A 122 2.83 11.34 16.59
N ILE A 123 2.41 10.08 16.85
CA ILE A 123 1.00 9.76 17.11
C ILE A 123 0.49 10.52 18.35
N GLU A 124 1.23 10.52 19.46
CA GLU A 124 0.85 11.21 20.69
C GLU A 124 0.79 12.72 20.48
N LYS A 125 1.71 13.28 19.72
CA LYS A 125 1.71 14.70 19.35
C LYS A 125 0.47 15.09 18.56
N ASP A 126 0.08 14.28 17.55
CA ASP A 126 -0.97 14.68 16.60
C ASP A 126 -2.37 14.28 17.06
N PHE A 127 -2.49 13.23 17.89
CA PHE A 127 -3.77 12.70 18.37
C PHE A 127 -3.98 12.88 19.89
N GLY A 128 -2.96 13.34 20.62
CA GLY A 128 -2.97 13.47 22.07
C GLY A 128 -2.64 12.18 22.83
N SER A 129 -2.94 11.02 22.26
CA SER A 129 -2.56 9.70 22.80
C SER A 129 -2.70 8.62 21.72
N PHE A 130 -2.05 7.48 21.94
CA PHE A 130 -2.24 6.29 21.10
C PHE A 130 -3.69 5.78 21.16
N THR A 131 -4.33 5.85 22.31
CA THR A 131 -5.74 5.46 22.49
C THR A 131 -6.66 6.31 21.60
N ASN A 132 -6.51 7.62 21.64
CA ASN A 132 -7.31 8.53 20.79
C ASN A 132 -7.10 8.28 19.30
N PHE A 133 -5.85 8.01 18.89
CA PHE A 133 -5.56 7.60 17.51
C PHE A 133 -6.33 6.33 17.13
N LYS A 134 -6.23 5.29 17.97
CA LYS A 134 -6.88 4.01 17.73
C LYS A 134 -8.40 4.17 17.65
N GLU A 135 -9.01 4.94 18.56
CA GLU A 135 -10.44 5.24 18.52
C GLU A 135 -10.84 5.93 17.21
N LYS A 136 -10.09 6.95 16.77
CA LYS A 136 -10.33 7.62 15.49
C LYS A 136 -10.19 6.70 14.31
N PHE A 137 -9.22 5.79 14.33
CA PHE A 137 -9.02 4.83 13.25
C PHE A 137 -10.18 3.83 13.16
N LEU A 138 -10.62 3.31 14.31
CA LEU A 138 -11.77 2.42 14.40
C LEU A 138 -13.08 3.12 14.02
N GLU A 139 -13.30 4.33 14.48
CA GLU A 139 -14.45 5.16 14.08
C GLU A 139 -14.47 5.38 12.56
N ALA A 140 -13.32 5.69 11.98
CA ALA A 140 -13.21 5.85 10.53
C ALA A 140 -13.60 4.57 9.76
N ALA A 141 -13.18 3.39 10.25
CA ALA A 141 -13.56 2.11 9.66
C ALA A 141 -15.07 1.86 9.77
N LEU A 142 -15.66 2.12 10.93
CA LEU A 142 -17.10 1.93 11.17
C LEU A 142 -17.99 2.88 10.37
N THR A 143 -17.58 4.13 10.28
CA THR A 143 -18.36 5.20 9.64
C THR A 143 -18.11 5.37 8.16
N LEU A 144 -17.19 4.60 7.56
CA LEU A 144 -17.04 4.57 6.11
C LEU A 144 -18.28 3.89 5.51
N PHE A 145 -19.01 4.65 4.69
CA PHE A 145 -20.18 4.16 4.00
C PHE A 145 -19.77 3.46 2.69
N GLY A 146 -20.24 2.24 2.51
CA GLY A 146 -19.89 1.41 1.35
C GLY A 146 -18.48 0.83 1.43
N SER A 147 -17.96 0.47 0.26
CA SER A 147 -16.64 -0.12 0.09
C SER A 147 -15.54 0.96 0.10
N GLY A 148 -14.39 0.65 0.66
CA GLY A 148 -13.27 1.58 0.66
C GLY A 148 -12.17 1.19 1.66
N TRP A 149 -11.38 2.18 2.05
CA TRP A 149 -10.15 2.00 2.80
C TRP A 149 -10.04 3.01 3.93
N VAL A 150 -9.38 2.63 5.02
CA VAL A 150 -8.97 3.53 6.09
C VAL A 150 -7.45 3.60 6.14
N TRP A 151 -6.93 4.80 6.31
CA TRP A 151 -5.50 5.09 6.24
C TRP A 151 -5.04 5.89 7.45
N LEU A 152 -3.87 5.56 7.99
CA LEU A 152 -3.03 6.53 8.68
C LEU A 152 -2.10 7.13 7.63
N VAL A 153 -2.09 8.45 7.50
CA VAL A 153 -1.26 9.17 6.54
C VAL A 153 -0.43 10.25 7.22
N LEU A 154 0.76 10.51 6.69
CA LEU A 154 1.46 11.77 6.95
C LEU A 154 0.98 12.79 5.91
N LYS A 155 0.31 13.84 6.37
CA LYS A 155 -0.05 14.99 5.56
C LYS A 155 1.21 15.76 5.21
N ARG A 156 1.57 15.76 3.92
CA ARG A 156 2.86 16.28 3.45
C ARG A 156 3.04 17.76 3.79
N ASN A 157 2.02 18.56 3.56
CA ASN A 157 2.10 20.03 3.74
C ASN A 157 1.99 20.42 5.22
N GLU A 158 1.09 19.79 5.96
CA GLU A 158 0.82 20.05 7.38
C GLU A 158 1.86 19.40 8.31
N ARG A 159 2.61 18.41 7.80
CA ARG A 159 3.60 17.63 8.56
C ARG A 159 3.02 16.98 9.82
N CYS A 160 1.78 16.53 9.74
CA CYS A 160 1.08 15.85 10.82
C CYS A 160 0.44 14.54 10.34
N LEU A 161 0.26 13.61 11.26
CA LEU A 161 -0.48 12.38 11.01
C LEU A 161 -1.99 12.66 11.03
N ALA A 162 -2.70 12.03 10.10
CA ALA A 162 -4.14 12.07 10.04
C ALA A 162 -4.74 10.70 9.71
N VAL A 163 -5.95 10.44 10.21
CA VAL A 163 -6.76 9.30 9.78
C VAL A 163 -7.67 9.76 8.64
N VAL A 164 -7.59 9.06 7.51
CA VAL A 164 -8.31 9.39 6.27
C VAL A 164 -9.15 8.18 5.83
N LYS A 165 -10.35 8.44 5.32
CA LYS A 165 -11.23 7.47 4.66
C LYS A 165 -11.27 7.73 3.17
N THR A 166 -11.21 6.68 2.37
CA THR A 166 -11.37 6.78 0.92
C THR A 166 -12.39 5.77 0.42
N SER A 167 -13.20 6.16 -0.55
CA SER A 167 -14.20 5.28 -1.15
C SER A 167 -13.62 4.48 -2.30
N ASN A 168 -14.10 3.27 -2.48
CA ASN A 168 -13.74 2.37 -3.57
C ASN A 168 -12.22 2.14 -3.67
N ALA A 169 -11.61 2.43 -4.82
CA ALA A 169 -10.19 2.24 -5.07
C ALA A 169 -9.32 3.44 -4.72
N ILE A 170 -9.91 4.60 -4.43
CA ILE A 170 -9.15 5.83 -4.15
C ILE A 170 -8.20 5.61 -2.98
N ASN A 171 -6.99 6.13 -3.10
CA ASN A 171 -5.97 6.12 -2.06
C ASN A 171 -5.33 7.49 -1.87
N PRO A 172 -4.68 7.75 -0.73
CA PRO A 172 -4.18 9.08 -0.39
C PRO A 172 -3.07 9.64 -1.30
N ILE A 173 -2.37 8.78 -2.06
CA ILE A 173 -1.28 9.26 -2.93
C ILE A 173 -1.78 10.15 -4.07
N VAL A 174 -3.07 10.08 -4.43
CA VAL A 174 -3.66 10.97 -5.45
C VAL A 174 -3.75 12.43 -4.99
N TRP A 175 -3.59 12.68 -3.68
CA TRP A 175 -3.52 14.01 -3.06
C TRP A 175 -2.14 14.32 -2.48
N ASP A 176 -1.12 13.54 -2.86
CA ASP A 176 0.26 13.65 -2.36
C ASP A 176 0.42 13.41 -0.85
N ASP A 177 -0.57 12.86 -0.17
CA ASP A 177 -0.44 12.37 1.19
C ASP A 177 0.41 11.10 1.19
N ILE A 178 1.14 10.85 2.28
CA ILE A 178 2.04 9.70 2.40
C ILE A 178 1.42 8.64 3.30
N PRO A 179 0.93 7.51 2.77
CA PRO A 179 0.35 6.43 3.56
C PRO A 179 1.36 5.77 4.50
N ILE A 180 0.94 5.50 5.73
CA ILE A 180 1.72 4.82 6.77
C ILE A 180 1.12 3.45 7.10
N ILE A 181 -0.21 3.37 7.25
CA ILE A 181 -0.98 2.13 7.45
C ILE A 181 -2.21 2.18 6.56
N SER A 182 -2.66 1.02 6.09
CA SER A 182 -3.98 0.86 5.46
C SER A 182 -4.76 -0.27 6.09
N LEU A 183 -6.09 -0.13 6.09
CA LEU A 183 -7.05 -1.15 6.40
C LEU A 183 -8.07 -1.22 5.26
N ASP A 184 -8.19 -2.39 4.65
CA ASP A 184 -9.25 -2.68 3.69
C ASP A 184 -10.57 -2.90 4.42
N VAL A 185 -11.58 -2.09 4.12
CA VAL A 185 -12.92 -2.22 4.68
C VAL A 185 -13.99 -2.58 3.63
N TRP A 186 -13.55 -3.10 2.48
CA TRP A 186 -14.40 -3.82 1.57
C TRP A 186 -14.89 -5.11 2.24
N GLU A 187 -16.13 -5.53 1.97
CA GLU A 187 -16.67 -6.77 2.58
C GLU A 187 -15.85 -8.01 2.24
N HIS A 188 -15.24 -8.08 1.05
CA HIS A 188 -14.39 -9.21 0.68
C HIS A 188 -13.19 -9.41 1.61
N ALA A 189 -12.72 -8.34 2.27
CA ALA A 189 -11.57 -8.41 3.17
C ALA A 189 -11.88 -9.13 4.50
N TYR A 190 -13.14 -9.14 4.93
CA TYR A 190 -13.48 -9.62 6.27
C TYR A 190 -14.73 -10.49 6.37
N TYR A 191 -15.60 -10.51 5.37
CA TYR A 191 -16.92 -11.14 5.50
C TYR A 191 -16.87 -12.66 5.77
N LEU A 192 -15.87 -13.36 5.25
CA LEU A 192 -15.72 -14.80 5.48
C LEU A 192 -15.50 -15.12 6.98
N ASP A 193 -14.68 -14.32 7.67
CA ASP A 193 -14.29 -14.54 9.06
C ASP A 193 -15.21 -13.81 10.05
N TYR A 194 -15.64 -12.62 9.72
CA TYR A 194 -16.32 -11.69 10.64
C TYR A 194 -17.77 -11.41 10.28
N LYS A 195 -18.25 -11.88 9.14
CA LYS A 195 -19.60 -11.60 8.62
C LYS A 195 -19.83 -10.09 8.52
N ASN A 196 -20.92 -9.59 9.06
CA ASN A 196 -21.25 -8.17 9.11
C ASN A 196 -20.60 -7.40 10.27
N ASP A 197 -19.75 -8.06 11.07
CA ASP A 197 -19.06 -7.43 12.20
C ASP A 197 -17.74 -6.76 11.78
N LYS A 198 -17.88 -5.68 11.00
CA LYS A 198 -16.77 -4.83 10.58
C LYS A 198 -16.00 -4.25 11.77
N GLY A 199 -16.69 -3.99 12.89
CA GLY A 199 -16.08 -3.47 14.12
C GLY A 199 -15.10 -4.45 14.73
N LYS A 200 -15.49 -5.73 14.83
CA LYS A 200 -14.62 -6.79 15.31
C LYS A 200 -13.39 -6.96 14.41
N TYR A 201 -13.58 -6.96 13.10
CA TYR A 201 -12.47 -7.03 12.14
C TYR A 201 -11.46 -5.90 12.33
N ALA A 202 -11.94 -4.65 12.36
CA ALA A 202 -11.07 -3.48 12.54
C ALA A 202 -10.32 -3.50 13.90
N ASN A 203 -11.01 -3.93 14.97
CA ASN A 203 -10.37 -4.12 16.28
C ASN A 203 -9.30 -5.21 16.25
N VAL A 204 -9.56 -6.33 15.60
CA VAL A 204 -8.59 -7.43 15.47
C VAL A 204 -7.39 -6.98 14.65
N PHE A 205 -7.60 -6.23 13.56
CA PHE A 205 -6.50 -5.65 12.79
C PHE A 205 -5.57 -4.80 13.67
N MET A 206 -6.14 -3.86 14.43
CA MET A 206 -5.36 -2.95 15.28
C MET A 206 -4.66 -3.65 16.45
N ASN A 207 -5.26 -4.72 16.98
CA ASN A 207 -4.73 -5.41 18.17
C ASN A 207 -3.75 -6.54 17.84
N HIS A 208 -3.85 -7.15 16.64
CA HIS A 208 -3.16 -8.42 16.37
C HIS A 208 -2.50 -8.52 14.99
N LEU A 209 -2.80 -7.63 14.06
CA LEU A 209 -2.31 -7.76 12.68
C LEU A 209 -1.41 -6.62 12.25
N VAL A 210 -1.68 -5.37 12.68
CA VAL A 210 -0.93 -4.21 12.18
C VAL A 210 0.57 -4.34 12.41
N SER A 211 1.34 -4.11 11.34
CA SER A 211 2.81 -4.10 11.39
C SER A 211 3.34 -2.72 11.75
N TRP A 212 3.55 -2.47 13.04
CA TRP A 212 4.17 -1.23 13.50
C TRP A 212 5.62 -1.08 13.03
N ASN A 213 6.30 -2.17 12.73
CA ASN A 213 7.65 -2.13 12.15
C ASN A 213 7.62 -1.55 10.72
N ALA A 214 6.69 -2.02 9.88
CA ALA A 214 6.50 -1.46 8.54
C ALA A 214 6.05 0.00 8.60
N ALA A 215 5.12 0.32 9.51
CA ALA A 215 4.63 1.69 9.72
C ALA A 215 5.77 2.64 10.15
N ALA A 216 6.62 2.23 11.10
CA ALA A 216 7.76 3.03 11.54
C ALA A 216 8.79 3.24 10.41
N ALA A 217 9.08 2.19 9.62
CA ALA A 217 9.97 2.31 8.47
C ALA A 217 9.41 3.24 7.38
N ARG A 218 8.09 3.20 7.12
CA ARG A 218 7.42 4.12 6.20
C ARG A 218 7.45 5.55 6.73
N MET A 219 7.20 5.75 8.04
CA MET A 219 7.26 7.07 8.67
C MET A 219 8.65 7.67 8.56
N ALA A 220 9.72 6.92 8.84
CA ALA A 220 11.09 7.40 8.73
C ALA A 220 11.44 7.82 7.28
N ARG A 221 10.98 7.06 6.27
CA ARG A 221 11.14 7.46 4.86
C ARG A 221 10.33 8.71 4.51
N ALA A 222 9.11 8.80 5.02
CA ALA A 222 8.24 9.96 4.79
C ALA A 222 8.83 11.24 5.38
N GLU A 223 9.35 11.18 6.61
CA GLU A 223 10.03 12.31 7.26
C GLU A 223 11.28 12.73 6.49
N ALA A 224 12.10 11.78 6.06
CA ALA A 224 13.28 12.08 5.24
C ALA A 224 12.88 12.78 3.94
N PHE A 225 11.83 12.30 3.26
CA PHE A 225 11.32 12.90 2.04
C PHE A 225 10.78 14.33 2.27
N VAL A 226 10.00 14.54 3.33
CA VAL A 226 9.42 15.85 3.67
C VAL A 226 10.50 16.84 4.11
N ASN A 227 11.55 16.38 4.81
CA ASN A 227 12.63 17.22 5.32
C ASN A 227 13.67 17.58 4.25
N LEU A 228 13.98 16.65 3.35
CA LEU A 228 14.95 16.87 2.26
C LEU A 228 14.34 17.65 1.08
N GLY A 229 13.02 17.70 0.99
CA GLY A 229 12.30 18.24 -0.17
C GLY A 229 12.43 17.35 -1.40
N GLU A 230 11.78 17.76 -2.48
CA GLU A 230 11.99 17.09 -3.77
C GLU A 230 13.43 17.28 -4.24
N PRO A 231 14.09 16.23 -4.76
CA PRO A 231 15.40 16.40 -5.38
C PRO A 231 15.26 17.44 -6.49
N LYS A 232 15.95 18.56 -6.35
CA LYS A 232 16.05 19.56 -7.42
C LYS A 232 16.86 18.92 -8.54
N ILE A 233 16.18 18.36 -9.52
CA ILE A 233 16.83 17.92 -10.77
C ILE A 233 17.29 19.21 -11.45
N PRO A 234 18.58 19.41 -11.72
CA PRO A 234 19.03 20.56 -12.49
C PRO A 234 18.33 20.50 -13.85
N ILE A 235 17.59 21.53 -14.17
CA ILE A 235 17.07 21.73 -15.53
C ILE A 235 18.31 22.05 -16.37
N ALA A 236 18.65 21.13 -17.28
CA ALA A 236 19.77 21.30 -18.21
C ALA A 236 19.45 22.35 -19.29
#